data_60c5f7087da72146ed63d8a4fdd0d632
#
_entry.id   60c5f7087da72146ed63d8a4fdd0d632
#
_cell.length_a   1.000
_cell.length_b   1.000
_cell.length_c   1.000
_cell.angle_alpha   90.00
_cell.angle_beta   90.00
_cell.angle_gamma   90.00
#
_symmetry.space_group_name_H-M   'P 1'
#
loop_
_entity.id
_entity.type
_entity.pdbx_description
1 polymer ?
#
loop_
_entity_poly.entity_id
_entity_poly.type
_entity_poly.pdbx_seq_one_letter_code
_entity_poly.pdbx_strand_id
1 'polypeptide(L)'
;HSVDKAKESNKFKKIVLVINKKHKKFIRSIKLKNVKILIGGKNRSESSLKALKSIINNKISKVFIHDAARPNFSLKLVSNLFKELRKSKCVVPVLKTSNSVKLKERNKLKNIDRNKIYLTQTPQAFDYKTLLKLQKKTASKITDDVNLFIEANKKVKFINGEIGNSKITIRSDIIDKKNLKYGIGFDVHRLVPKRKLYLGGIKIPSSLGTLGHSDGDPILHAVTDSILGACKMGDIGEKFSDKNKKYKNIRSTILLKKIIDQIKLKNYTINNIDINIIAQKPKISKFKNRMI
;
A
#
# COMPACT_ATOMS: atom_id res chain seq x y z
N HIS A 1 -4.65 7.26 -8.82
CA HIS A 1 -4.98 5.87 -8.46
C HIS A 1 -6.49 5.54 -8.57
N SER A 2 -7.40 6.17 -7.81
CA SER A 2 -8.85 5.83 -7.88
C SER A 2 -9.43 6.04 -9.29
N VAL A 3 -9.05 7.12 -9.97
CA VAL A 3 -9.46 7.39 -11.36
C VAL A 3 -8.88 6.36 -12.33
N ASP A 4 -7.61 6.01 -12.16
CA ASP A 4 -6.92 5.03 -13.02
C ASP A 4 -7.56 3.64 -12.87
N LYS A 5 -7.83 3.22 -11.64
CA LYS A 5 -8.58 1.99 -11.34
C LYS A 5 -9.97 1.97 -11.97
N ALA A 6 -10.69 3.09 -11.91
CA ALA A 6 -12.00 3.20 -12.55
C ALA A 6 -11.89 3.05 -14.07
N LYS A 7 -10.86 3.65 -14.70
CA LYS A 7 -10.59 3.48 -16.15
C LYS A 7 -10.20 2.05 -16.50
N GLU A 8 -9.30 1.45 -15.74
CA GLU A 8 -8.84 0.07 -15.92
C GLU A 8 -9.99 -0.94 -15.90
N SER A 9 -11.05 -0.66 -15.14
CA SER A 9 -12.22 -1.54 -15.09
C SER A 9 -12.98 -1.65 -16.40
N ASN A 10 -12.84 -0.70 -17.32
CA ASN A 10 -13.58 -0.57 -18.60
C ASN A 10 -15.11 -0.69 -18.45
N LYS A 11 -15.64 -0.42 -17.24
CA LYS A 11 -17.08 -0.56 -16.93
C LYS A 11 -17.82 0.78 -16.96
N PHE A 12 -17.11 1.91 -16.94
CA PHE A 12 -17.69 3.23 -16.81
C PHE A 12 -17.64 4.01 -18.11
N LYS A 13 -18.81 4.38 -18.63
CA LYS A 13 -18.94 5.26 -19.81
C LYS A 13 -18.44 6.68 -19.55
N LYS A 14 -18.60 7.17 -18.31
CA LYS A 14 -18.16 8.49 -17.86
C LYS A 14 -17.58 8.43 -16.45
N ILE A 15 -16.54 9.20 -16.24
CA ILE A 15 -15.93 9.42 -14.92
C ILE A 15 -16.03 10.92 -14.63
N VAL A 16 -16.58 11.25 -13.47
CA VAL A 16 -16.69 12.63 -12.97
C VAL A 16 -15.86 12.75 -11.69
N LEU A 17 -14.84 13.57 -11.72
CA LEU A 17 -14.02 13.90 -10.56
C LEU A 17 -14.49 15.20 -9.93
N VAL A 18 -14.96 15.13 -8.69
CA VAL A 18 -15.41 16.30 -7.94
C VAL A 18 -14.29 16.72 -7.00
N ILE A 19 -13.86 17.97 -7.07
CA ILE A 19 -12.73 18.51 -6.31
C ILE A 19 -13.11 19.74 -5.51
N ASN A 20 -12.38 20.02 -4.44
CA ASN A 20 -12.46 21.30 -3.75
C ASN A 20 -11.84 22.42 -4.63
N LYS A 21 -12.41 23.61 -4.59
CA LYS A 21 -11.91 24.78 -5.33
C LYS A 21 -10.42 25.05 -5.06
N LYS A 22 -9.96 24.83 -3.82
CA LYS A 22 -8.55 25.01 -3.38
C LYS A 22 -7.59 24.07 -4.13
N HIS A 23 -8.05 22.90 -4.60
CA HIS A 23 -7.21 21.91 -5.29
C HIS A 23 -7.16 22.09 -6.81
N LYS A 24 -7.81 23.12 -7.35
CA LYS A 24 -7.89 23.36 -8.81
C LYS A 24 -6.51 23.50 -9.46
N LYS A 25 -5.58 24.20 -8.81
CA LYS A 25 -4.19 24.37 -9.32
C LYS A 25 -3.47 23.03 -9.40
N PHE A 26 -3.59 22.19 -8.38
CA PHE A 26 -2.97 20.89 -8.31
C PHE A 26 -3.49 19.91 -9.40
N ILE A 27 -4.80 19.90 -9.63
CA ILE A 27 -5.40 19.02 -10.66
C ILE A 27 -5.03 19.47 -12.08
N ARG A 28 -4.77 20.74 -12.34
CA ARG A 28 -4.33 21.23 -13.66
C ARG A 28 -2.99 20.65 -14.10
N SER A 29 -2.09 20.34 -13.15
CA SER A 29 -0.81 19.70 -13.43
C SER A 29 -0.94 18.22 -13.79
N ILE A 30 -2.10 17.60 -13.54
CA ILE A 30 -2.35 16.18 -13.82
C ILE A 30 -3.20 16.05 -15.07
N LYS A 31 -2.64 15.46 -16.13
CA LYS A 31 -3.37 15.20 -17.41
C LYS A 31 -4.35 14.04 -17.23
N LEU A 32 -5.59 14.35 -16.87
CA LEU A 32 -6.68 13.38 -16.74
C LEU A 32 -7.48 13.29 -18.06
N LYS A 33 -7.05 12.42 -18.99
CA LYS A 33 -7.81 12.17 -20.23
C LYS A 33 -9.16 11.52 -19.90
N ASN A 34 -10.24 11.96 -20.59
CA ASN A 34 -11.59 11.38 -20.51
C ASN A 34 -12.23 11.43 -19.11
N VAL A 35 -11.90 12.44 -18.30
CA VAL A 35 -12.49 12.67 -16.97
C VAL A 35 -13.09 14.06 -16.92
N LYS A 36 -14.38 14.16 -16.57
CA LYS A 36 -15.03 15.45 -16.33
C LYS A 36 -14.66 15.93 -14.91
N ILE A 37 -14.09 17.12 -14.80
CA ILE A 37 -13.73 17.72 -13.52
C ILE A 37 -14.80 18.73 -13.13
N LEU A 38 -15.29 18.66 -11.90
CA LEU A 38 -16.26 19.58 -11.33
C LEU A 38 -15.77 20.15 -9.99
N ILE A 39 -16.12 21.40 -9.74
CA ILE A 39 -15.96 21.98 -8.40
C ILE A 39 -17.14 21.54 -7.55
N GLY A 40 -16.84 20.93 -6.40
CA GLY A 40 -17.83 20.45 -5.45
C GLY A 40 -18.68 21.54 -4.81
N GLY A 41 -19.60 21.12 -3.97
CA GLY A 41 -20.42 21.98 -3.11
C GLY A 41 -19.76 22.22 -1.75
N LYS A 42 -20.55 22.78 -0.82
CA LYS A 42 -20.11 23.07 0.55
C LYS A 42 -19.84 21.79 1.36
N ASN A 43 -20.50 20.71 1.01
CA ASN A 43 -20.39 19.41 1.67
C ASN A 43 -20.39 18.24 0.65
N ARG A 44 -20.29 17.01 1.15
CA ARG A 44 -20.27 15.78 0.35
C ARG A 44 -21.59 15.60 -0.44
N SER A 45 -22.72 15.81 0.20
CA SER A 45 -24.04 15.66 -0.42
C SER A 45 -24.24 16.60 -1.59
N GLU A 46 -23.93 17.90 -1.43
CA GLU A 46 -24.00 18.87 -2.51
C GLU A 46 -23.05 18.51 -3.67
N SER A 47 -21.85 18.03 -3.34
CA SER A 47 -20.86 17.62 -4.32
C SER A 47 -21.36 16.44 -5.16
N SER A 48 -21.96 15.45 -4.50
CA SER A 48 -22.56 14.29 -5.14
C SER A 48 -23.74 14.70 -6.04
N LEU A 49 -24.63 15.56 -5.57
CA LEU A 49 -25.76 16.09 -6.35
C LEU A 49 -25.31 16.87 -7.58
N LYS A 50 -24.29 17.73 -7.45
CA LYS A 50 -23.70 18.44 -8.62
C LYS A 50 -23.16 17.47 -9.65
N ALA A 51 -22.48 16.43 -9.25
CA ALA A 51 -21.97 15.39 -10.15
C ALA A 51 -23.11 14.67 -10.85
N LEU A 52 -24.14 14.25 -10.14
CA LEU A 52 -25.32 13.59 -10.73
C LEU A 52 -26.04 14.49 -11.73
N LYS A 53 -26.29 15.75 -11.40
CA LYS A 53 -26.91 16.71 -12.32
C LYS A 53 -26.07 16.91 -13.59
N SER A 54 -24.74 16.84 -13.50
CA SER A 54 -23.83 17.06 -14.64
C SER A 54 -23.88 15.96 -15.70
N ILE A 55 -24.52 14.83 -15.41
CA ILE A 55 -24.64 13.67 -16.32
C ILE A 55 -26.08 13.35 -16.71
N ILE A 56 -27.04 14.22 -16.40
CA ILE A 56 -28.50 13.97 -16.54
C ILE A 56 -28.92 13.58 -17.98
N ASN A 57 -28.29 14.16 -18.99
CA ASN A 57 -28.64 13.96 -20.41
C ASN A 57 -27.86 12.83 -21.09
N ASN A 58 -27.18 11.98 -20.34
CA ASN A 58 -26.21 11.02 -20.90
C ASN A 58 -26.73 9.57 -20.99
N LYS A 59 -28.06 9.34 -20.95
CA LYS A 59 -28.66 7.99 -20.95
C LYS A 59 -27.99 7.05 -19.92
N ILE A 60 -27.68 7.59 -18.72
CA ILE A 60 -27.06 6.85 -17.62
C ILE A 60 -28.14 6.17 -16.79
N SER A 61 -28.06 4.87 -16.62
CA SER A 61 -28.98 4.08 -15.79
C SER A 61 -28.38 3.73 -14.42
N LYS A 62 -27.07 3.64 -14.32
CA LYS A 62 -26.34 3.22 -13.12
C LYS A 62 -25.24 4.21 -12.77
N VAL A 63 -25.01 4.45 -11.49
CA VAL A 63 -23.96 5.33 -11.00
C VAL A 63 -23.25 4.71 -9.83
N PHE A 64 -21.93 4.91 -9.79
CA PHE A 64 -21.10 4.53 -8.67
C PHE A 64 -20.57 5.80 -7.99
N ILE A 65 -20.79 5.91 -6.68
CA ILE A 65 -20.23 6.99 -5.86
C ILE A 65 -19.03 6.45 -5.12
N HIS A 66 -17.91 7.15 -5.23
CA HIS A 66 -16.65 6.68 -4.65
C HIS A 66 -15.86 7.78 -3.97
N ASP A 67 -15.36 7.49 -2.79
CA ASP A 67 -14.43 8.35 -2.07
C ASP A 67 -13.03 8.24 -2.72
N ALA A 68 -12.51 9.30 -3.29
CA ALA A 68 -11.16 9.31 -3.89
C ALA A 68 -10.06 8.92 -2.89
N ALA A 69 -10.33 9.05 -1.59
CA ALA A 69 -9.46 8.62 -0.50
C ALA A 69 -9.41 7.08 -0.30
N ARG A 70 -10.08 6.29 -1.13
CA ARG A 70 -9.99 4.82 -1.15
C ARG A 70 -9.35 4.35 -2.46
N PRO A 71 -8.03 4.44 -2.62
CA PRO A 71 -7.38 4.14 -3.90
C PRO A 71 -7.29 2.64 -4.22
N ASN A 72 -7.50 1.76 -3.23
CA ASN A 72 -7.14 0.34 -3.30
C ASN A 72 -8.32 -0.62 -3.54
N PHE A 73 -9.49 -0.15 -4.02
CA PHE A 73 -10.57 -1.06 -4.41
C PHE A 73 -10.15 -1.95 -5.59
N SER A 74 -10.62 -3.21 -5.62
CA SER A 74 -10.27 -4.14 -6.69
C SER A 74 -11.23 -4.06 -7.88
N LEU A 75 -10.78 -4.52 -9.05
CA LEU A 75 -11.64 -4.70 -10.24
C LEU A 75 -12.73 -5.76 -10.00
N LYS A 76 -12.43 -6.75 -9.14
CA LYS A 76 -13.39 -7.78 -8.70
C LYS A 76 -14.55 -7.15 -7.93
N LEU A 77 -14.28 -6.21 -7.01
CA LEU A 77 -15.31 -5.48 -6.28
C LEU A 77 -16.22 -4.71 -7.23
N VAL A 78 -15.64 -3.99 -8.20
CA VAL A 78 -16.41 -3.25 -9.22
C VAL A 78 -17.32 -4.21 -10.00
N SER A 79 -16.79 -5.35 -10.45
CA SER A 79 -17.55 -6.35 -11.20
C SER A 79 -18.71 -6.94 -10.38
N ASN A 80 -18.48 -7.22 -9.09
CA ASN A 80 -19.51 -7.71 -8.17
C ASN A 80 -20.62 -6.68 -7.96
N LEU A 81 -20.26 -5.40 -7.77
CA LEU A 81 -21.22 -4.31 -7.66
C LEU A 81 -22.10 -4.20 -8.92
N PHE A 82 -21.50 -4.29 -10.11
CA PHE A 82 -22.27 -4.29 -11.36
C PHE A 82 -23.22 -5.48 -11.48
N LYS A 83 -22.78 -6.68 -11.09
CA LYS A 83 -23.59 -7.91 -11.10
C LYS A 83 -24.82 -7.76 -10.21
N GLU A 84 -24.62 -7.36 -8.94
CA GLU A 84 -25.72 -7.22 -7.98
C GLU A 84 -26.66 -6.05 -8.30
N LEU A 85 -26.14 -4.97 -8.91
CA LEU A 85 -26.95 -3.81 -9.33
C LEU A 85 -27.90 -4.12 -10.49
N ARG A 86 -27.79 -5.29 -11.12
CA ARG A 86 -28.80 -5.75 -12.07
C ARG A 86 -30.10 -6.16 -11.39
N LYS A 87 -30.01 -6.61 -10.12
CA LYS A 87 -31.12 -7.15 -9.34
C LYS A 87 -31.58 -6.19 -8.22
N SER A 88 -30.84 -5.11 -8.00
CA SER A 88 -31.06 -4.19 -6.87
C SER A 88 -30.88 -2.75 -7.30
N LYS A 89 -31.52 -1.80 -6.60
CA LYS A 89 -31.38 -0.36 -6.87
C LYS A 89 -30.27 0.30 -6.06
N CYS A 90 -29.77 -0.39 -5.05
CA CYS A 90 -28.66 0.06 -4.19
C CYS A 90 -27.83 -1.15 -3.77
N VAL A 91 -26.51 -1.11 -4.00
CA VAL A 91 -25.56 -2.15 -3.59
C VAL A 91 -24.38 -1.48 -2.91
N VAL A 92 -24.04 -1.95 -1.72
CA VAL A 92 -23.02 -1.36 -0.85
C VAL A 92 -22.06 -2.43 -0.33
N PRO A 93 -20.74 -2.25 -0.50
CA PRO A 93 -19.77 -3.14 0.11
C PRO A 93 -19.62 -2.82 1.60
N VAL A 94 -19.60 -3.86 2.42
CA VAL A 94 -19.50 -3.74 3.88
C VAL A 94 -18.46 -4.68 4.45
N LEU A 95 -17.84 -4.26 5.54
CA LEU A 95 -17.02 -5.12 6.40
C LEU A 95 -17.71 -5.32 7.74
N LYS A 96 -17.59 -6.51 8.29
CA LYS A 96 -17.88 -6.77 9.70
C LYS A 96 -16.69 -6.33 10.54
N THR A 97 -16.94 -5.85 11.76
CA THR A 97 -15.86 -5.52 12.70
C THR A 97 -15.60 -6.69 13.65
N SER A 98 -14.31 -6.99 13.84
CA SER A 98 -13.85 -7.93 14.88
C SER A 98 -13.73 -7.27 16.25
N ASN A 99 -13.63 -5.94 16.27
CA ASN A 99 -13.44 -5.18 17.50
C ASN A 99 -14.73 -5.09 18.32
N SER A 100 -14.60 -4.94 19.64
CA SER A 100 -15.71 -4.60 20.52
C SER A 100 -16.14 -3.15 20.27
N VAL A 101 -17.44 -2.93 20.04
CA VAL A 101 -18.01 -1.62 19.73
C VAL A 101 -18.75 -1.08 20.94
N LYS A 102 -18.47 0.17 21.29
CA LYS A 102 -19.14 0.90 22.36
C LYS A 102 -19.81 2.15 21.79
N LEU A 103 -21.04 2.38 22.17
CA LEU A 103 -21.72 3.64 21.91
C LEU A 103 -21.58 4.55 23.12
N LYS A 104 -21.02 5.74 22.92
CA LYS A 104 -20.96 6.77 23.96
C LYS A 104 -22.20 7.66 23.85
N GLU A 105 -23.06 7.58 24.83
CA GLU A 105 -24.22 8.48 24.99
C GLU A 105 -24.02 9.34 26.25
N ARG A 106 -23.75 10.63 26.03
CA ARG A 106 -23.35 11.57 27.11
C ARG A 106 -22.16 10.99 27.90
N ASN A 107 -22.35 10.63 29.18
CA ASN A 107 -21.29 10.08 30.05
C ASN A 107 -21.39 8.55 30.26
N LYS A 108 -22.25 7.85 29.50
CA LYS A 108 -22.43 6.40 29.63
C LYS A 108 -21.94 5.69 28.37
N LEU A 109 -21.34 4.52 28.56
CA LEU A 109 -20.95 3.62 27.49
C LEU A 109 -21.92 2.44 27.43
N LYS A 110 -22.50 2.20 26.26
CA LYS A 110 -23.34 1.01 25.98
C LYS A 110 -22.58 0.04 25.08
N ASN A 111 -22.70 -1.25 25.37
CA ASN A 111 -22.23 -2.28 24.47
C ASN A 111 -23.13 -2.35 23.24
N ILE A 112 -22.52 -2.43 22.07
CA ILE A 112 -23.24 -2.74 20.83
C ILE A 112 -22.79 -4.13 20.36
N ASP A 113 -23.76 -4.97 20.01
CA ASP A 113 -23.50 -6.25 19.39
C ASP A 113 -22.79 -6.02 18.04
N ARG A 114 -21.51 -6.37 17.99
CA ARG A 114 -20.67 -6.19 16.79
C ARG A 114 -21.20 -6.95 15.58
N ASN A 115 -21.98 -8.01 15.77
CA ASN A 115 -22.56 -8.78 14.66
C ASN A 115 -23.63 -8.00 13.90
N LYS A 116 -24.19 -6.95 14.51
CA LYS A 116 -25.15 -6.02 13.91
C LYS A 116 -24.50 -4.78 13.29
N ILE A 117 -23.18 -4.66 13.39
CA ILE A 117 -22.42 -3.50 12.86
C ILE A 117 -21.85 -3.80 11.48
N TYR A 118 -22.16 -2.93 10.54
CA TYR A 118 -21.61 -2.96 9.19
C TYR A 118 -20.82 -1.68 8.92
N LEU A 119 -19.56 -1.85 8.57
CA LEU A 119 -18.68 -0.75 8.15
C LEU A 119 -18.79 -0.58 6.63
N THR A 120 -19.52 0.44 6.20
CA THR A 120 -19.75 0.72 4.77
C THR A 120 -18.47 1.20 4.09
N GLN A 121 -18.25 0.72 2.87
CA GLN A 121 -17.17 1.17 2.01
C GLN A 121 -17.73 1.79 0.72
N THR A 122 -16.87 2.43 -0.05
CA THR A 122 -17.13 2.84 -1.42
C THR A 122 -16.12 2.12 -2.36
N PRO A 123 -16.48 1.86 -3.66
CA PRO A 123 -17.61 2.39 -4.42
C PRO A 123 -18.96 1.83 -3.97
N GLN A 124 -19.98 2.70 -3.85
CA GLN A 124 -21.37 2.31 -3.68
C GLN A 124 -22.08 2.44 -5.01
N ALA A 125 -22.89 1.46 -5.37
CA ALA A 125 -23.52 1.38 -6.68
C ALA A 125 -25.05 1.59 -6.56
N PHE A 126 -25.59 2.44 -7.43
CA PHE A 126 -26.97 2.88 -7.37
C PHE A 126 -27.66 2.89 -8.73
N ASP A 127 -28.97 2.68 -8.73
CA ASP A 127 -29.83 3.12 -9.83
C ASP A 127 -29.81 4.67 -9.89
N TYR A 128 -29.43 5.20 -11.05
CA TYR A 128 -29.20 6.65 -11.20
C TYR A 128 -30.44 7.48 -10.93
N LYS A 129 -31.60 7.09 -11.52
CA LYS A 129 -32.85 7.85 -11.40
C LYS A 129 -33.34 7.86 -9.94
N THR A 130 -33.25 6.72 -9.27
CA THR A 130 -33.65 6.59 -7.86
C THR A 130 -32.77 7.45 -6.96
N LEU A 131 -31.43 7.35 -7.09
CA LEU A 131 -30.51 8.16 -6.29
C LEU A 131 -30.72 9.66 -6.50
N LEU A 132 -30.83 10.11 -7.76
CA LEU A 132 -31.04 11.51 -8.08
C LEU A 132 -32.36 12.05 -7.48
N LYS A 133 -33.45 11.25 -7.53
CA LYS A 133 -34.74 11.61 -6.92
C LYS A 133 -34.62 11.77 -5.41
N LEU A 134 -33.95 10.84 -4.74
CA LEU A 134 -33.74 10.88 -3.29
C LEU A 134 -32.90 12.08 -2.88
N GLN A 135 -31.77 12.31 -3.56
CA GLN A 135 -30.91 13.46 -3.26
C GLN A 135 -31.57 14.83 -3.46
N LYS A 136 -32.48 14.94 -4.42
CA LYS A 136 -33.23 16.19 -4.62
C LYS A 136 -34.25 16.48 -3.50
N LYS A 137 -34.77 15.42 -2.84
CA LYS A 137 -35.77 15.54 -1.77
C LYS A 137 -35.17 15.83 -0.40
N THR A 138 -33.90 15.48 -0.22
CA THR A 138 -33.26 15.53 1.10
C THR A 138 -32.47 16.82 1.26
N ALA A 139 -32.87 17.67 2.20
CA ALA A 139 -32.17 18.91 2.56
C ALA A 139 -31.01 18.67 3.56
N SER A 140 -30.91 17.45 4.11
CA SER A 140 -29.97 17.14 5.20
C SER A 140 -28.52 16.92 4.74
N LYS A 141 -27.57 17.18 5.62
CA LYS A 141 -26.15 16.83 5.44
C LYS A 141 -25.97 15.32 5.56
N ILE A 142 -25.93 14.63 4.44
CA ILE A 142 -25.74 13.19 4.42
C ILE A 142 -24.25 12.86 4.33
N THR A 143 -23.78 12.03 5.22
CA THR A 143 -22.38 11.57 5.28
C THR A 143 -22.12 10.40 4.33
N ASP A 144 -23.17 9.61 4.02
CA ASP A 144 -23.09 8.44 3.14
C ASP A 144 -24.34 8.34 2.26
N ASP A 145 -24.17 8.08 0.93
CA ASP A 145 -25.31 8.08 -0.02
C ASP A 145 -26.27 6.93 0.21
N VAL A 146 -25.83 5.83 0.82
CA VAL A 146 -26.72 4.72 1.20
C VAL A 146 -27.80 5.14 2.21
N ASN A 147 -27.53 6.15 3.06
CA ASN A 147 -28.49 6.64 4.05
C ASN A 147 -29.77 7.15 3.40
N LEU A 148 -29.68 7.72 2.19
CA LEU A 148 -30.88 8.13 1.42
C LEU A 148 -31.83 6.97 1.14
N PHE A 149 -31.28 5.79 0.87
CA PHE A 149 -32.10 4.60 0.63
C PHE A 149 -32.67 4.04 1.92
N ILE A 150 -31.89 4.06 3.01
CA ILE A 150 -32.31 3.60 4.34
C ILE A 150 -33.44 4.49 4.86
N GLU A 151 -33.26 5.82 4.86
CA GLU A 151 -34.29 6.79 5.32
C GLU A 151 -35.57 6.75 4.48
N ALA A 152 -35.41 6.42 3.18
CA ALA A 152 -36.58 6.24 2.30
C ALA A 152 -37.17 4.81 2.35
N ASN A 153 -36.81 3.98 3.32
CA ASN A 153 -37.24 2.58 3.48
C ASN A 153 -37.08 1.74 2.19
N LYS A 154 -36.01 2.02 1.42
CA LYS A 154 -35.71 1.28 0.20
C LYS A 154 -34.72 0.16 0.46
N LYS A 155 -34.91 -0.97 -0.24
CA LYS A 155 -34.06 -2.14 -0.11
C LYS A 155 -32.61 -1.82 -0.48
N VAL A 156 -31.67 -2.12 0.41
CA VAL A 156 -30.22 -2.05 0.21
C VAL A 156 -29.67 -3.46 0.15
N LYS A 157 -28.87 -3.76 -0.87
CA LYS A 157 -28.13 -5.02 -0.96
C LYS A 157 -26.71 -4.82 -0.45
N PHE A 158 -26.38 -5.49 0.64
CA PHE A 158 -24.99 -5.54 1.11
C PHE A 158 -24.22 -6.66 0.44
N ILE A 159 -22.97 -6.39 0.11
CA ILE A 159 -21.98 -7.37 -0.39
C ILE A 159 -20.71 -7.31 0.45
N ASN A 160 -19.89 -8.32 0.38
CA ASN A 160 -18.60 -8.31 1.07
C ASN A 160 -17.69 -7.21 0.51
N GLY A 161 -17.20 -6.36 1.41
CA GLY A 161 -16.16 -5.38 1.13
C GLY A 161 -14.76 -6.00 1.15
N GLU A 162 -13.76 -5.14 1.07
CA GLU A 162 -12.34 -5.54 1.01
C GLU A 162 -11.54 -4.83 2.09
N ILE A 163 -10.78 -5.56 2.90
CA ILE A 163 -9.92 -4.99 3.96
C ILE A 163 -8.91 -4.01 3.34
N GLY A 164 -8.34 -4.37 2.17
CA GLY A 164 -7.40 -3.51 1.45
C GLY A 164 -8.01 -2.22 0.90
N ASN A 165 -9.34 -2.11 0.80
CA ASN A 165 -10.06 -0.91 0.38
C ASN A 165 -10.31 0.05 1.55
N SER A 166 -9.27 0.27 2.37
CA SER A 166 -9.30 1.21 3.49
C SER A 166 -9.35 2.66 3.02
N LYS A 167 -9.92 3.53 3.85
CA LYS A 167 -9.96 4.97 3.59
C LYS A 167 -8.71 5.63 4.17
N ILE A 168 -7.98 6.35 3.35
CA ILE A 168 -6.85 7.18 3.78
C ILE A 168 -7.43 8.43 4.46
N THR A 169 -7.30 8.53 5.77
CA THR A 169 -7.80 9.63 6.59
C THR A 169 -6.68 10.41 7.27
N ILE A 170 -5.61 9.73 7.62
CA ILE A 170 -4.42 10.28 8.25
C ILE A 170 -3.17 9.85 7.48
N ARG A 171 -2.05 10.52 7.74
CA ARG A 171 -0.80 10.29 7.01
C ARG A 171 -0.27 8.86 7.15
N SER A 172 -0.47 8.24 8.30
CA SER A 172 -0.07 6.84 8.55
C SER A 172 -0.88 5.81 7.73
N ASP A 173 -2.06 6.18 7.19
CA ASP A 173 -2.83 5.29 6.33
C ASP A 173 -2.21 5.15 4.92
N ILE A 174 -1.29 6.05 4.58
CA ILE A 174 -0.50 5.98 3.36
C ILE A 174 0.61 4.95 3.60
N ILE A 175 0.28 3.67 3.47
CA ILE A 175 1.29 2.62 3.36
C ILE A 175 1.98 2.84 2.02
N ASP A 176 3.14 3.45 2.07
CA ASP A 176 3.89 3.80 0.87
C ASP A 176 4.54 2.54 0.27
N LYS A 177 3.74 1.74 -0.44
CA LYS A 177 4.24 0.60 -1.23
C LYS A 177 5.32 1.00 -2.26
N LYS A 178 5.43 2.29 -2.58
CA LYS A 178 6.48 2.80 -3.46
C LYS A 178 7.85 2.82 -2.80
N ASN A 179 7.93 2.76 -1.47
CA ASN A 179 9.18 2.75 -0.73
C ASN A 179 9.69 1.35 -0.39
N LEU A 180 8.95 0.29 -0.77
CA LEU A 180 9.49 -1.06 -0.65
C LEU A 180 10.51 -1.27 -1.76
N LYS A 181 11.76 -1.57 -1.36
CA LYS A 181 12.88 -1.80 -2.26
C LYS A 181 13.37 -3.22 -2.08
N TYR A 182 13.79 -3.82 -3.16
CA TYR A 182 14.36 -5.16 -3.19
C TYR A 182 15.76 -5.07 -3.75
N GLY A 183 16.65 -5.84 -3.19
CA GLY A 183 18.03 -5.97 -3.69
C GLY A 183 18.47 -7.41 -3.62
N ILE A 184 19.36 -7.78 -4.49
CA ILE A 184 20.05 -9.06 -4.50
C ILE A 184 21.56 -8.78 -4.41
N GLY A 185 22.27 -9.59 -3.65
CA GLY A 185 23.72 -9.58 -3.58
C GLY A 185 24.26 -10.99 -3.76
N PHE A 186 25.36 -11.10 -4.42
CA PHE A 186 26.05 -12.35 -4.68
C PHE A 186 27.56 -12.14 -4.54
N ASP A 187 28.22 -13.04 -3.81
CA ASP A 187 29.67 -12.97 -3.65
C ASP A 187 30.29 -14.37 -3.62
N VAL A 188 31.46 -14.50 -4.21
CA VAL A 188 32.22 -15.75 -4.28
C VAL A 188 33.67 -15.49 -3.90
N HIS A 189 34.15 -16.26 -2.92
CA HIS A 189 35.54 -16.17 -2.50
C HIS A 189 36.24 -17.52 -2.59
N ARG A 190 37.47 -17.50 -3.08
CA ARG A 190 38.35 -18.66 -3.08
C ARG A 190 38.80 -18.97 -1.64
N LEU A 191 38.76 -20.25 -1.24
CA LEU A 191 39.34 -20.72 0.00
C LEU A 191 40.84 -21.01 -0.19
N VAL A 192 41.67 -20.47 0.72
CA VAL A 192 43.11 -20.63 0.70
C VAL A 192 43.66 -20.98 2.09
N PRO A 193 44.78 -21.72 2.17
CA PRO A 193 45.40 -22.02 3.47
C PRO A 193 45.96 -20.75 4.12
N LYS A 194 46.27 -20.85 5.42
CA LYS A 194 46.89 -19.80 6.25
C LYS A 194 46.03 -18.53 6.42
N ARG A 195 44.74 -18.56 6.07
CA ARG A 195 43.78 -17.47 6.36
C ARG A 195 42.70 -17.92 7.33
N LYS A 196 42.19 -16.97 8.11
CA LYS A 196 41.04 -17.18 8.99
C LYS A 196 39.76 -17.16 8.15
N LEU A 197 38.81 -18.06 8.43
CA LEU A 197 37.53 -18.08 7.79
C LEU A 197 36.54 -17.23 8.62
N TYR A 198 35.98 -16.20 7.99
CA TYR A 198 34.88 -15.41 8.54
C TYR A 198 33.65 -15.60 7.67
N LEU A 199 32.52 -15.93 8.29
CA LEU A 199 31.23 -16.12 7.62
C LEU A 199 30.12 -15.51 8.47
N GLY A 200 29.39 -14.53 7.92
CA GLY A 200 28.31 -13.85 8.63
C GLY A 200 28.77 -13.13 9.90
N GLY A 201 29.97 -12.55 9.88
CA GLY A 201 30.55 -11.79 10.99
C GLY A 201 31.23 -12.62 12.06
N ILE A 202 31.16 -13.95 12.02
CA ILE A 202 31.78 -14.83 13.01
C ILE A 202 32.98 -15.59 12.44
N LYS A 203 33.97 -15.87 13.28
CA LYS A 203 35.10 -16.73 12.94
C LYS A 203 34.68 -18.20 12.98
N ILE A 204 34.88 -18.92 11.89
CA ILE A 204 34.61 -20.34 11.75
C ILE A 204 35.92 -21.13 11.87
N PRO A 205 36.01 -22.15 12.71
CA PRO A 205 37.17 -23.06 12.76
C PRO A 205 37.31 -23.78 11.39
N SER A 206 38.44 -23.54 10.70
CA SER A 206 38.74 -24.14 9.40
C SER A 206 40.25 -24.05 9.13
N SER A 207 40.80 -25.02 8.42
CA SER A 207 42.18 -24.99 7.89
C SER A 207 42.33 -24.05 6.70
N LEU A 208 41.21 -23.68 6.06
CA LEU A 208 41.16 -22.77 4.95
C LEU A 208 40.32 -21.53 5.34
N GLY A 209 40.70 -20.37 4.79
CA GLY A 209 39.94 -19.13 4.91
C GLY A 209 39.76 -18.46 3.56
N THR A 210 38.84 -17.52 3.51
CA THR A 210 38.52 -16.78 2.28
C THR A 210 39.61 -15.79 1.88
N LEU A 211 39.96 -15.77 0.59
CA LEU A 211 40.86 -14.81 0.00
C LEU A 211 40.08 -13.50 -0.29
N GLY A 212 40.50 -12.40 0.31
CA GLY A 212 39.89 -11.09 0.10
C GLY A 212 40.75 -9.97 0.68
N HIS A 213 40.43 -8.72 0.34
CA HIS A 213 41.16 -7.52 0.80
C HIS A 213 40.82 -7.18 2.27
N SER A 214 39.53 -7.38 2.67
CA SER A 214 39.03 -7.30 4.04
C SER A 214 39.29 -8.60 4.83
N ASP A 215 38.50 -8.91 5.83
CA ASP A 215 38.47 -10.24 6.46
C ASP A 215 37.87 -11.32 5.53
N GLY A 216 37.43 -10.91 4.32
CA GLY A 216 36.96 -11.80 3.28
C GLY A 216 35.65 -12.52 3.59
N ASP A 217 34.73 -11.91 4.35
CA ASP A 217 33.43 -12.49 4.67
C ASP A 217 32.44 -12.33 3.50
N PRO A 218 32.23 -13.37 2.66
CA PRO A 218 31.41 -13.25 1.47
C PRO A 218 29.93 -13.07 1.80
N ILE A 219 29.47 -13.50 2.97
CA ILE A 219 28.08 -13.33 3.39
C ILE A 219 27.82 -11.86 3.63
N LEU A 220 28.67 -11.18 4.40
CA LEU A 220 28.50 -9.77 4.69
C LEU A 220 28.71 -8.88 3.46
N HIS A 221 29.55 -9.31 2.51
CA HIS A 221 29.71 -8.61 1.24
C HIS A 221 28.45 -8.70 0.40
N ALA A 222 27.88 -9.91 0.21
CA ALA A 222 26.62 -10.11 -0.50
C ALA A 222 25.46 -9.35 0.14
N VAL A 223 25.36 -9.35 1.47
CA VAL A 223 24.36 -8.55 2.21
C VAL A 223 24.55 -7.07 1.96
N THR A 224 25.80 -6.58 1.98
CA THR A 224 26.11 -5.17 1.70
C THR A 224 25.67 -4.78 0.29
N ASP A 225 25.98 -5.59 -0.71
CA ASP A 225 25.60 -5.36 -2.09
C ASP A 225 24.09 -5.39 -2.31
N SER A 226 23.38 -6.33 -1.64
CA SER A 226 21.92 -6.37 -1.71
C SER A 226 21.29 -5.08 -1.19
N ILE A 227 21.82 -4.52 -0.09
CA ILE A 227 21.33 -3.28 0.52
C ILE A 227 21.65 -2.07 -0.39
N LEU A 228 22.88 -1.99 -0.88
CA LEU A 228 23.32 -0.93 -1.79
C LEU A 228 22.50 -0.93 -3.07
N GLY A 229 22.30 -2.09 -3.70
CA GLY A 229 21.51 -2.26 -4.92
C GLY A 229 20.05 -1.87 -4.70
N ALA A 230 19.42 -2.33 -3.59
CA ALA A 230 18.05 -1.93 -3.23
C ALA A 230 17.92 -0.41 -3.11
N CYS A 231 18.93 0.27 -2.58
CA CYS A 231 18.94 1.71 -2.35
C CYS A 231 19.47 2.52 -3.55
N LYS A 232 19.88 1.88 -4.64
CA LYS A 232 20.54 2.53 -5.80
C LYS A 232 21.77 3.32 -5.38
N MET A 233 22.63 2.70 -4.59
CA MET A 233 23.82 3.33 -4.00
C MET A 233 25.15 2.77 -4.55
N GLY A 234 25.13 2.04 -5.67
CA GLY A 234 26.30 1.35 -6.23
C GLY A 234 26.52 -0.01 -5.58
N ASP A 235 27.76 -0.44 -5.49
CA ASP A 235 28.20 -1.70 -4.92
C ASP A 235 29.28 -1.51 -3.82
N ILE A 236 29.69 -2.62 -3.20
CA ILE A 236 30.71 -2.60 -2.12
C ILE A 236 32.08 -2.14 -2.64
N GLY A 237 32.45 -2.48 -3.87
CA GLY A 237 33.70 -2.07 -4.48
C GLY A 237 33.79 -0.57 -4.73
N GLU A 238 32.69 0.06 -5.18
CA GLU A 238 32.58 1.52 -5.31
C GLU A 238 32.70 2.23 -3.96
N LYS A 239 32.10 1.68 -2.90
CA LYS A 239 32.09 2.29 -1.55
C LYS A 239 33.38 2.08 -0.78
N PHE A 240 34.01 0.93 -0.95
CA PHE A 240 35.13 0.48 -0.14
C PHE A 240 36.23 -0.14 -1.04
N SER A 241 36.76 0.67 -1.96
CA SER A 241 37.71 0.25 -2.96
C SER A 241 38.92 -0.48 -2.34
N ASP A 242 39.28 -1.62 -2.92
CA ASP A 242 40.44 -2.43 -2.56
C ASP A 242 41.78 -1.68 -2.73
N LYS A 243 41.81 -0.62 -3.54
CA LYS A 243 42.99 0.26 -3.70
C LYS A 243 43.22 1.11 -2.44
N ASN A 244 42.23 1.27 -1.56
CA ASN A 244 42.36 2.10 -0.37
C ASN A 244 42.90 1.28 0.80
N LYS A 245 44.15 1.56 1.20
CA LYS A 245 44.88 0.91 2.31
C LYS A 245 44.07 0.93 3.64
N LYS A 246 43.15 1.90 3.82
CA LYS A 246 42.31 2.04 5.00
C LYS A 246 41.38 0.83 5.22
N TYR A 247 41.04 0.11 4.16
CA TYR A 247 40.14 -1.04 4.20
C TYR A 247 40.89 -2.38 4.20
N LYS A 248 42.18 -2.38 4.16
CA LYS A 248 43.00 -3.61 4.22
C LYS A 248 42.83 -4.30 5.57
N ASN A 249 42.45 -5.58 5.55
CA ASN A 249 42.19 -6.41 6.74
C ASN A 249 41.07 -5.89 7.66
N ILE A 250 40.22 -4.93 7.22
CA ILE A 250 39.06 -4.45 7.99
C ILE A 250 38.04 -5.56 8.15
N ARG A 251 37.31 -5.54 9.25
CA ARG A 251 36.18 -6.45 9.47
C ARG A 251 34.99 -6.03 8.60
N SER A 252 34.42 -6.98 7.84
CA SER A 252 33.26 -6.72 6.97
C SER A 252 32.02 -6.29 7.78
N THR A 253 31.95 -6.64 9.07
CA THR A 253 30.94 -6.12 10.00
C THR A 253 30.98 -4.59 10.14
N ILE A 254 32.18 -3.99 10.08
CA ILE A 254 32.34 -2.53 10.14
C ILE A 254 31.88 -1.87 8.83
N LEU A 255 32.16 -2.52 7.69
CA LEU A 255 31.71 -2.04 6.38
C LEU A 255 30.18 -2.05 6.31
N LEU A 256 29.57 -3.19 6.66
CA LEU A 256 28.11 -3.34 6.68
C LEU A 256 27.47 -2.32 7.63
N LYS A 257 28.00 -2.13 8.83
CA LYS A 257 27.50 -1.14 9.79
C LYS A 257 27.45 0.27 9.18
N LYS A 258 28.52 0.69 8.49
CA LYS A 258 28.54 2.01 7.82
C LYS A 258 27.41 2.16 6.78
N ILE A 259 27.13 1.10 6.01
CA ILE A 259 26.03 1.13 5.03
C ILE A 259 24.67 1.16 5.74
N ILE A 260 24.49 0.37 6.79
CA ILE A 260 23.25 0.40 7.60
C ILE A 260 23.00 1.81 8.15
N ASP A 261 24.04 2.48 8.67
CA ASP A 261 23.91 3.84 9.18
C ASP A 261 23.55 4.84 8.06
N GLN A 262 24.14 4.70 6.86
CA GLN A 262 23.79 5.52 5.71
C GLN A 262 22.34 5.36 5.24
N ILE A 263 21.81 4.12 5.21
CA ILE A 263 20.42 3.88 4.80
C ILE A 263 19.43 4.36 5.86
N LYS A 264 19.77 4.28 7.15
CA LYS A 264 18.97 4.87 8.24
C LYS A 264 18.81 6.38 8.10
N LEU A 265 19.89 7.09 7.76
CA LEU A 265 19.82 8.54 7.49
C LEU A 265 18.89 8.88 6.30
N LYS A 266 18.69 7.94 5.38
CA LYS A 266 17.73 8.06 4.28
C LYS A 266 16.32 7.52 4.62
N ASN A 267 16.05 7.23 5.89
CA ASN A 267 14.80 6.67 6.40
C ASN A 267 14.43 5.31 5.80
N TYR A 268 15.42 4.47 5.46
CA TYR A 268 15.19 3.08 5.08
C TYR A 268 15.41 2.16 6.27
N THR A 269 14.63 1.10 6.31
CA THR A 269 14.73 -0.01 7.26
C THR A 269 14.80 -1.33 6.52
N ILE A 270 15.56 -2.28 7.05
CA ILE A 270 15.63 -3.63 6.51
C ILE A 270 14.48 -4.42 7.11
N ASN A 271 13.62 -5.00 6.26
CA ASN A 271 12.48 -5.80 6.71
C ASN A 271 12.83 -7.28 6.82
N ASN A 272 13.56 -7.80 5.84
CA ASN A 272 13.95 -9.21 5.79
C ASN A 272 15.21 -9.39 4.94
N ILE A 273 16.03 -10.37 5.29
CA ILE A 273 17.18 -10.83 4.48
C ILE A 273 17.14 -12.37 4.51
N ASP A 274 17.12 -12.97 3.31
CA ASP A 274 17.31 -14.41 3.13
C ASP A 274 18.69 -14.67 2.54
N ILE A 275 19.44 -15.61 3.14
CA ILE A 275 20.82 -15.90 2.76
C ILE A 275 20.99 -17.37 2.44
N ASN A 276 21.47 -17.66 1.23
CA ASN A 276 21.89 -18.99 0.83
C ASN A 276 23.41 -19.08 0.82
N ILE A 277 23.98 -20.03 1.56
CA ILE A 277 25.41 -20.26 1.63
C ILE A 277 25.72 -21.60 1.00
N ILE A 278 26.55 -21.61 -0.04
CA ILE A 278 27.01 -22.81 -0.71
C ILE A 278 28.47 -23.01 -0.36
N ALA A 279 28.76 -23.99 0.49
CA ALA A 279 30.12 -24.33 0.90
C ALA A 279 30.25 -25.85 1.07
N GLN A 280 31.26 -26.45 0.46
CA GLN A 280 31.52 -27.89 0.61
C GLN A 280 32.06 -28.21 2.01
N LYS A 281 33.01 -27.41 2.48
CA LYS A 281 33.64 -27.47 3.82
C LYS A 281 33.96 -26.07 4.31
N PRO A 282 33.93 -25.82 5.65
CA PRO A 282 33.41 -26.70 6.71
C PRO A 282 31.88 -26.79 6.71
N LYS A 283 31.31 -27.79 7.40
CA LYS A 283 29.85 -27.85 7.64
C LYS A 283 29.42 -26.69 8.54
N ILE A 284 28.68 -25.74 7.96
CA ILE A 284 28.30 -24.47 8.61
C ILE A 284 27.03 -24.57 9.47
N SER A 285 26.25 -25.66 9.37
CA SER A 285 24.99 -25.84 10.11
C SER A 285 25.11 -25.58 11.62
N LYS A 286 26.22 -26.00 12.22
CA LYS A 286 26.52 -25.78 13.67
C LYS A 286 26.65 -24.30 14.06
N PHE A 287 26.91 -23.41 13.11
CA PHE A 287 27.15 -21.99 13.33
C PHE A 287 25.98 -21.10 12.92
N LYS A 288 24.96 -21.68 12.28
CA LYS A 288 23.82 -20.96 11.70
C LYS A 288 23.16 -19.99 12.69
N ASN A 289 22.85 -20.45 13.90
CA ASN A 289 22.18 -19.63 14.93
C ASN A 289 23.04 -18.45 15.44
N ARG A 290 24.36 -18.48 15.20
CA ARG A 290 25.28 -17.41 15.59
C ARG A 290 25.48 -16.38 14.47
N MET A 291 25.04 -16.70 13.25
CA MET A 291 25.13 -15.82 12.06
C MET A 291 23.86 -14.97 11.88
N ILE A 292 22.79 -15.24 12.64
CA ILE A 292 21.48 -14.59 12.54
C ILE A 292 21.40 -13.43 13.53
#